data_f6954ef236910ff81fb1f6b71fde3cda
#
_entry.id   f6954ef236910ff81fb1f6b71fde3cda
#
_cell.length_a   1.000
_cell.length_b   1.000
_cell.length_c   1.000
_cell.angle_alpha   90.00
_cell.angle_beta   90.00
_cell.angle_gamma   90.00
#
_symmetry.space_group_name_H-M   'P 1'
#
loop_
_entity.id
_entity.type
_entity.pdbx_description
1 polymer ?
#
loop_
_entity_poly.entity_id
_entity_poly.type
_entity_poly.pdbx_seq_one_letter_code
_entity_poly.pdbx_strand_id
1 'polypeptide(L)'
;MIGEMHPRKRALIIGGSLGGLFAGNMLQQAGWDVDIFERSARDLDSRGGGIVLQPEVVALIRRSGIERDWDTLGVRSAQRVVYRPDGSVEQRQYAPQVQTSWSLIYSLMRSTIRDIHYHKNHVLTDVAFPDNQHVTAIFEGGAKETGDLLIGADGNGSFVRKLLWNDTPEYAGYIAWRGLVAENDMPELARQQLHGDFAFASNAGSHILGYLVPGADNDLRPGHRFYNWVWYRVVGDAQREAIMTGTDGVARS
;
A
#
# COMPACT_ATOMS: atom_id res chain seq x y z
N MET A 1 -27.50 -30.34 -23.96
CA MET A 1 -27.41 -30.38 -22.49
C MET A 1 -27.03 -28.98 -22.06
N ILE A 2 -27.97 -28.24 -21.49
CA ILE A 2 -27.71 -26.93 -20.87
C ILE A 2 -27.04 -27.29 -19.53
N GLY A 3 -25.72 -27.08 -19.41
CA GLY A 3 -25.02 -27.30 -18.16
C GLY A 3 -25.65 -26.46 -17.05
N GLU A 4 -26.01 -27.06 -15.94
CA GLU A 4 -26.45 -26.36 -14.75
C GLU A 4 -25.39 -25.35 -14.37
N MET A 5 -25.69 -24.05 -14.58
CA MET A 5 -24.87 -22.97 -14.06
C MET A 5 -25.01 -22.99 -12.54
N HIS A 6 -24.05 -23.60 -11.85
CA HIS A 6 -23.98 -23.44 -10.41
C HIS A 6 -23.82 -21.94 -10.09
N PRO A 7 -24.56 -21.42 -9.11
CA PRO A 7 -24.40 -20.04 -8.70
C PRO A 7 -22.92 -19.77 -8.35
N ARG A 8 -22.39 -18.64 -8.81
CA ARG A 8 -21.02 -18.26 -8.48
C ARG A 8 -20.89 -18.07 -6.97
N LYS A 9 -19.79 -18.55 -6.41
CA LYS A 9 -19.46 -18.28 -5.02
C LYS A 9 -19.17 -16.81 -4.82
N ARG A 10 -19.63 -16.25 -3.69
CA ARG A 10 -19.50 -14.85 -3.33
C ARG A 10 -18.42 -14.64 -2.27
N ALA A 11 -17.48 -13.74 -2.52
CA ALA A 11 -16.46 -13.34 -1.55
C ALA A 11 -16.69 -11.91 -1.05
N LEU A 12 -16.66 -11.75 0.26
CA LEU A 12 -16.72 -10.47 0.97
C LEU A 12 -15.30 -10.08 1.36
N ILE A 13 -14.81 -8.93 0.93
CA ILE A 13 -13.46 -8.45 1.27
C ILE A 13 -13.58 -7.21 2.13
N ILE A 14 -13.02 -7.28 3.34
CA ILE A 14 -13.01 -6.17 4.30
C ILE A 14 -11.71 -5.41 4.17
N GLY A 15 -11.79 -4.18 3.65
CA GLY A 15 -10.66 -3.29 3.37
C GLY A 15 -10.40 -3.12 1.88
N GLY A 16 -10.56 -1.90 1.39
CA GLY A 16 -10.45 -1.51 -0.03
C GLY A 16 -9.08 -1.01 -0.46
N SER A 17 -8.04 -1.21 0.36
CA SER A 17 -6.65 -0.88 0.03
C SER A 17 -6.02 -1.95 -0.86
N LEU A 18 -4.71 -1.86 -1.15
CA LEU A 18 -4.01 -2.75 -2.08
C LEU A 18 -4.25 -4.23 -1.78
N GLY A 19 -4.20 -4.66 -0.51
CA GLY A 19 -4.43 -6.05 -0.14
C GLY A 19 -5.81 -6.56 -0.58
N GLY A 20 -6.87 -5.77 -0.31
CA GLY A 20 -8.23 -6.11 -0.72
C GLY A 20 -8.43 -6.06 -2.24
N LEU A 21 -7.85 -5.07 -2.91
CA LEU A 21 -7.93 -4.95 -4.36
C LEU A 21 -7.22 -6.12 -5.07
N PHE A 22 -6.02 -6.52 -4.62
CA PHE A 22 -5.35 -7.70 -5.18
C PHE A 22 -6.13 -8.98 -4.93
N ALA A 23 -6.62 -9.20 -3.70
CA ALA A 23 -7.45 -10.36 -3.37
C ALA A 23 -8.72 -10.41 -4.25
N GLY A 24 -9.42 -9.27 -4.37
CA GLY A 24 -10.62 -9.15 -5.19
C GLY A 24 -10.38 -9.46 -6.66
N ASN A 25 -9.33 -8.88 -7.23
CA ASN A 25 -8.97 -9.14 -8.62
C ASN A 25 -8.65 -10.63 -8.87
N MET A 26 -7.87 -11.25 -7.99
CA MET A 26 -7.53 -12.66 -8.14
C MET A 26 -8.74 -13.58 -8.00
N LEU A 27 -9.66 -13.28 -7.09
CA LEU A 27 -10.90 -14.04 -6.94
C LEU A 27 -11.84 -13.86 -8.14
N GLN A 28 -11.96 -12.66 -8.68
CA GLN A 28 -12.72 -12.44 -9.91
C GLN A 28 -12.17 -13.26 -11.08
N GLN A 29 -10.84 -13.33 -11.23
CA GLN A 29 -10.20 -14.18 -12.24
C GLN A 29 -10.46 -15.68 -11.99
N ALA A 30 -10.64 -16.07 -10.73
CA ALA A 30 -11.02 -17.44 -10.35
C ALA A 30 -12.53 -17.72 -10.47
N GLY A 31 -13.33 -16.76 -10.99
CA GLY A 31 -14.76 -16.92 -11.24
C GLY A 31 -15.66 -16.63 -10.04
N TRP A 32 -15.17 -15.99 -9.00
CA TRP A 32 -15.97 -15.56 -7.85
C TRP A 32 -16.69 -14.24 -8.13
N ASP A 33 -17.86 -14.07 -7.54
CA ASP A 33 -18.47 -12.75 -7.35
C ASP A 33 -17.83 -12.10 -6.13
N VAL A 34 -17.35 -10.85 -6.26
CA VAL A 34 -16.54 -10.19 -5.23
C VAL A 34 -17.16 -8.86 -4.86
N ASP A 35 -17.35 -8.64 -3.58
CA ASP A 35 -17.71 -7.34 -3.01
C ASP A 35 -16.62 -6.87 -2.03
N ILE A 36 -16.14 -5.64 -2.19
CA ILE A 36 -15.13 -5.01 -1.35
C ILE A 36 -15.78 -3.93 -0.50
N PHE A 37 -15.57 -3.98 0.81
CA PHE A 37 -16.13 -3.05 1.79
C PHE A 37 -15.01 -2.22 2.41
N GLU A 38 -15.00 -0.92 2.13
CA GLU A 38 -14.02 0.04 2.63
C GLU A 38 -14.66 0.98 3.65
N ARG A 39 -14.03 1.12 4.82
CA ARG A 39 -14.51 1.99 5.89
C ARG A 39 -14.44 3.48 5.56
N SER A 40 -13.49 3.89 4.72
CA SER A 40 -13.34 5.28 4.29
C SER A 40 -14.50 5.70 3.38
N ALA A 41 -15.08 6.85 3.65
CA ALA A 41 -16.05 7.49 2.75
C ALA A 41 -15.37 8.11 1.52
N ARG A 42 -14.05 8.37 1.58
CA ARG A 42 -13.23 8.97 0.51
C ARG A 42 -12.42 7.91 -0.20
N ASP A 43 -12.06 8.20 -1.43
CA ASP A 43 -11.09 7.37 -2.15
C ASP A 43 -9.73 7.39 -1.46
N LEU A 44 -8.96 6.32 -1.67
CA LEU A 44 -7.67 6.14 -1.02
C LEU A 44 -6.50 6.59 -1.91
N ASP A 45 -6.77 7.21 -3.05
CA ASP A 45 -5.85 7.55 -4.13
C ASP A 45 -4.69 8.48 -3.74
N SER A 46 -4.86 9.25 -2.65
CA SER A 46 -3.85 10.20 -2.17
C SER A 46 -2.99 9.65 -1.01
N ARG A 47 -3.10 8.36 -0.68
CA ARG A 47 -2.47 7.75 0.50
C ARG A 47 -1.16 7.08 0.17
N GLY A 48 -0.17 7.65 -0.37
CA GLY A 48 0.89 6.73 -0.58
C GLY A 48 2.27 7.31 -0.74
N GLY A 49 3.22 6.59 -0.18
CA GLY A 49 4.63 6.75 -0.44
C GLY A 49 5.08 5.91 -1.63
N GLY A 50 6.37 5.96 -1.89
CA GLY A 50 7.00 5.12 -2.89
C GLY A 50 6.97 3.63 -2.54
N ILE A 51 6.91 2.81 -3.56
CA ILE A 51 7.01 1.35 -3.49
C ILE A 51 8.03 0.90 -4.55
N VAL A 52 8.91 -0.02 -4.18
CA VAL A 52 9.74 -0.72 -5.17
C VAL A 52 8.89 -1.79 -5.83
N LEU A 53 8.74 -1.70 -7.14
CA LEU A 53 7.88 -2.60 -7.89
C LEU A 53 8.56 -3.97 -8.05
N GLN A 54 8.02 -4.97 -7.38
CA GLN A 54 8.51 -6.34 -7.44
C GLN A 54 7.95 -7.07 -8.68
N PRO A 55 8.70 -8.01 -9.28
CA PRO A 55 8.22 -8.80 -10.43
C PRO A 55 6.90 -9.53 -10.16
N GLU A 56 6.71 -10.01 -8.94
CA GLU A 56 5.50 -10.71 -8.51
C GLU A 56 4.27 -9.80 -8.53
N VAL A 57 4.44 -8.54 -8.10
CA VAL A 57 3.36 -7.54 -8.14
C VAL A 57 2.96 -7.24 -9.58
N VAL A 58 3.93 -7.14 -10.49
CA VAL A 58 3.63 -6.95 -11.92
C VAL A 58 2.94 -8.16 -12.52
N ALA A 59 3.34 -9.37 -12.13
CA ALA A 59 2.65 -10.59 -12.57
C ALA A 59 1.19 -10.60 -12.10
N LEU A 60 0.89 -10.16 -10.87
CA LEU A 60 -0.48 -10.02 -10.36
C LEU A 60 -1.27 -8.94 -11.11
N ILE A 61 -0.66 -7.78 -11.40
CA ILE A 61 -1.28 -6.72 -12.20
C ILE A 61 -1.66 -7.24 -13.59
N ARG A 62 -0.77 -7.96 -14.26
CA ARG A 62 -1.06 -8.58 -15.57
C ARG A 62 -2.18 -9.62 -15.48
N ARG A 63 -2.16 -10.46 -14.47
CA ARG A 63 -3.24 -11.45 -14.25
C ARG A 63 -4.59 -10.80 -14.00
N SER A 64 -4.64 -9.56 -13.52
CA SER A 64 -5.89 -8.78 -13.38
C SER A 64 -6.40 -8.22 -14.72
N GLY A 65 -5.77 -8.57 -15.85
CA GLY A 65 -6.15 -8.09 -17.18
C GLY A 65 -5.61 -6.71 -17.53
N ILE A 66 -4.68 -6.19 -16.73
CA ILE A 66 -4.04 -4.90 -16.98
C ILE A 66 -2.76 -5.14 -17.79
N GLU A 67 -2.83 -4.83 -19.08
CA GLU A 67 -1.66 -4.87 -19.96
C GLU A 67 -1.04 -3.47 -20.00
N ARG A 68 0.10 -3.33 -19.35
CA ARG A 68 0.91 -2.11 -19.36
C ARG A 68 2.39 -2.45 -19.50
N ASP A 69 3.10 -1.59 -20.20
CA ASP A 69 4.55 -1.67 -20.25
C ASP A 69 5.12 -1.40 -18.87
N TRP A 70 6.13 -2.18 -18.50
CA TRP A 70 6.84 -2.05 -17.23
C TRP A 70 7.31 -0.61 -16.98
N ASP A 71 7.77 0.07 -18.03
CA ASP A 71 8.31 1.42 -17.99
C ASP A 71 7.26 2.49 -17.66
N THR A 72 5.98 2.17 -17.85
CA THR A 72 4.87 3.08 -17.52
C THR A 72 4.35 2.91 -16.09
N LEU A 73 4.92 1.95 -15.35
CA LEU A 73 4.50 1.65 -13.97
C LEU A 73 5.33 2.37 -12.90
N GLY A 74 6.32 3.18 -13.28
CA GLY A 74 7.14 3.90 -12.32
C GLY A 74 8.38 4.55 -12.92
N VAL A 75 9.24 5.04 -12.04
CA VAL A 75 10.52 5.67 -12.39
C VAL A 75 11.63 4.62 -12.29
N ARG A 76 12.46 4.51 -13.30
CA ARG A 76 13.61 3.60 -13.28
C ARG A 76 14.76 4.17 -12.45
N SER A 77 15.39 3.33 -11.64
CA SER A 77 16.74 3.57 -11.13
C SER A 77 17.67 2.46 -11.61
N ALA A 78 18.89 2.82 -11.94
CA ALA A 78 19.89 1.87 -12.44
C ALA A 78 20.72 1.27 -11.30
N GLN A 79 20.89 2.00 -10.21
CA GLN A 79 21.83 1.68 -9.17
C GLN A 79 21.23 1.82 -7.78
N ARG A 80 21.79 1.04 -6.85
CA ARG A 80 21.72 1.28 -5.41
C ARG A 80 23.00 1.96 -4.97
N VAL A 81 22.90 3.06 -4.26
CA VAL A 81 24.03 3.85 -3.80
C VAL A 81 23.95 4.01 -2.28
N VAL A 82 25.00 3.62 -1.58
CA VAL A 82 25.13 3.81 -0.14
C VAL A 82 26.06 5.00 0.12
N TYR A 83 25.59 5.94 0.91
CA TYR A 83 26.33 7.13 1.30
C TYR A 83 26.84 7.04 2.75
N ARG A 84 28.04 7.57 2.99
CA ARG A 84 28.55 7.82 4.35
C ARG A 84 27.95 9.08 4.94
N PRO A 85 28.11 9.31 6.26
CA PRO A 85 27.62 10.53 6.92
C PRO A 85 28.20 11.83 6.36
N ASP A 86 29.38 11.80 5.76
CA ASP A 86 30.02 12.94 5.12
C ASP A 86 29.51 13.22 3.68
N GLY A 87 28.57 12.40 3.20
CA GLY A 87 28.01 12.49 1.84
C GLY A 87 28.85 11.80 0.77
N SER A 88 29.99 11.21 1.11
CA SER A 88 30.79 10.43 0.14
C SER A 88 30.10 9.08 -0.15
N VAL A 89 30.33 8.58 -1.38
CA VAL A 89 29.82 7.26 -1.77
C VAL A 89 30.64 6.16 -1.12
N GLU A 90 29.98 5.30 -0.36
CA GLU A 90 30.57 4.10 0.22
C GLU A 90 30.51 2.93 -0.74
N GLN A 91 29.35 2.72 -1.34
CA GLN A 91 29.12 1.60 -2.25
C GLN A 91 28.17 2.02 -3.38
N ARG A 92 28.45 1.50 -4.57
CA ARG A 92 27.57 1.64 -5.73
C ARG A 92 27.41 0.27 -6.40
N GLN A 93 26.18 -0.14 -6.58
CA GLN A 93 25.84 -1.44 -7.14
C GLN A 93 24.85 -1.27 -8.30
N TYR A 94 25.15 -1.86 -9.45
CA TYR A 94 24.18 -1.97 -10.52
C TYR A 94 23.06 -2.93 -10.11
N ALA A 95 21.86 -2.38 -9.93
CA ALA A 95 20.66 -3.11 -9.48
C ALA A 95 19.41 -2.40 -10.05
N PRO A 96 19.15 -2.57 -11.36
CA PRO A 96 18.06 -1.87 -12.02
C PRO A 96 16.71 -2.25 -11.42
N GLN A 97 15.91 -1.23 -11.12
CA GLN A 97 14.61 -1.35 -10.46
C GLN A 97 13.64 -0.31 -11.02
N VAL A 98 12.34 -0.57 -10.82
CA VAL A 98 11.30 0.43 -11.06
C VAL A 98 10.71 0.82 -9.70
N GLN A 99 10.71 2.10 -9.41
CA GLN A 99 10.04 2.67 -8.23
C GLN A 99 8.72 3.27 -8.67
N THR A 100 7.65 2.82 -8.05
CA THR A 100 6.29 3.26 -8.31
C THR A 100 5.71 3.98 -7.09
N SER A 101 4.50 4.49 -7.24
CA SER A 101 3.73 5.04 -6.13
C SER A 101 2.63 4.07 -5.72
N TRP A 102 2.27 4.12 -4.44
CA TRP A 102 1.09 3.43 -3.94
C TRP A 102 -0.17 3.82 -4.74
N SER A 103 -0.31 5.11 -5.04
CA SER A 103 -1.45 5.67 -5.78
C SER A 103 -1.57 5.09 -7.19
N LEU A 104 -0.46 4.90 -7.89
CA LEU A 104 -0.47 4.30 -9.23
C LEU A 104 -0.96 2.86 -9.18
N ILE A 105 -0.40 2.03 -8.28
CA ILE A 105 -0.86 0.63 -8.14
C ILE A 105 -2.32 0.60 -7.72
N TYR A 106 -2.71 1.45 -6.75
CA TYR A 106 -4.09 1.53 -6.29
C TYR A 106 -5.05 1.85 -7.42
N SER A 107 -4.79 2.90 -8.20
CA SER A 107 -5.67 3.31 -9.31
C SER A 107 -5.77 2.23 -10.38
N LEU A 108 -4.67 1.57 -10.71
CA LEU A 108 -4.67 0.45 -11.65
C LEU A 108 -5.54 -0.71 -11.15
N MET A 109 -5.31 -1.19 -9.93
CA MET A 109 -6.06 -2.31 -9.37
C MET A 109 -7.52 -1.95 -9.10
N ARG A 110 -7.80 -0.69 -8.73
CA ARG A 110 -9.16 -0.19 -8.51
C ARG A 110 -9.97 -0.12 -9.81
N SER A 111 -9.33 0.22 -10.92
CA SER A 111 -10.00 0.35 -12.23
C SER A 111 -10.59 -0.97 -12.75
N THR A 112 -10.12 -2.10 -12.26
CA THR A 112 -10.64 -3.44 -12.65
C THR A 112 -11.81 -3.91 -11.79
N ILE A 113 -12.09 -3.24 -10.67
CA ILE A 113 -13.24 -3.51 -9.82
C ILE A 113 -14.37 -2.54 -10.19
N ARG A 114 -15.53 -3.06 -10.58
CA ARG A 114 -16.70 -2.23 -10.90
C ARG A 114 -17.21 -1.50 -9.65
N ASP A 115 -17.72 -0.28 -9.81
CA ASP A 115 -18.17 0.54 -8.67
C ASP A 115 -19.28 -0.10 -7.84
N ILE A 116 -20.16 -0.88 -8.46
CA ILE A 116 -21.22 -1.61 -7.75
C ILE A 116 -20.69 -2.69 -6.79
N HIS A 117 -19.43 -3.05 -6.91
CA HIS A 117 -18.73 -4.04 -6.08
C HIS A 117 -17.70 -3.43 -5.14
N TYR A 118 -17.62 -2.10 -5.06
CA TYR A 118 -16.73 -1.39 -4.16
C TYR A 118 -17.53 -0.43 -3.27
N HIS A 119 -17.81 -0.89 -2.07
CA HIS A 119 -18.71 -0.24 -1.12
C HIS A 119 -17.92 0.62 -0.14
N LYS A 120 -17.96 1.93 -0.29
CA LYS A 120 -17.36 2.89 0.65
C LYS A 120 -18.24 3.08 1.89
N ASN A 121 -17.65 3.64 2.95
CA ASN A 121 -18.35 3.95 4.20
C ASN A 121 -18.98 2.72 4.88
N HIS A 122 -18.29 1.57 4.80
CA HIS A 122 -18.70 0.32 5.42
C HIS A 122 -17.70 -0.07 6.51
N VAL A 123 -18.01 0.27 7.76
CA VAL A 123 -17.22 -0.11 8.94
C VAL A 123 -17.71 -1.45 9.45
N LEU A 124 -16.88 -2.49 9.38
CA LEU A 124 -17.21 -3.81 9.92
C LEU A 124 -17.27 -3.74 11.47
N THR A 125 -18.35 -4.23 12.05
CA THR A 125 -18.57 -4.25 13.49
C THR A 125 -18.68 -5.66 14.06
N ASP A 126 -19.05 -6.65 13.23
CA ASP A 126 -19.14 -8.04 13.66
C ASP A 126 -19.11 -8.99 12.45
N VAL A 127 -18.88 -10.28 12.74
CA VAL A 127 -18.94 -11.38 11.77
C VAL A 127 -19.74 -12.52 12.39
N ALA A 128 -20.76 -12.99 11.67
CA ALA A 128 -21.58 -14.13 12.07
C ALA A 128 -21.41 -15.30 11.09
N PHE A 129 -21.58 -16.51 11.59
CA PHE A 129 -21.59 -17.73 10.82
C PHE A 129 -22.98 -18.36 10.91
N PRO A 130 -23.90 -18.01 9.98
CA PRO A 130 -25.28 -18.50 10.04
C PRO A 130 -25.38 -20.01 9.87
N ASP A 131 -24.41 -20.60 9.18
CA ASP A 131 -24.25 -22.05 8.97
C ASP A 131 -22.78 -22.38 8.71
N ASN A 132 -22.51 -23.66 8.36
CA ASN A 132 -21.14 -24.13 8.08
C ASN A 132 -20.61 -23.77 6.68
N GLN A 133 -21.38 -23.08 5.85
CA GLN A 133 -21.05 -22.76 4.45
C GLN A 133 -20.97 -21.25 4.19
N HIS A 134 -21.62 -20.44 5.04
CA HIS A 134 -21.73 -19.00 4.84
C HIS A 134 -21.14 -18.19 5.98
N VAL A 135 -20.69 -17.00 5.62
CA VAL A 135 -20.22 -15.97 6.56
C VAL A 135 -20.96 -14.67 6.29
N THR A 136 -21.38 -14.00 7.36
CA THR A 136 -22.11 -12.73 7.29
C THR A 136 -21.27 -11.62 7.92
N ALA A 137 -20.92 -10.61 7.14
CA ALA A 137 -20.35 -9.35 7.60
C ALA A 137 -21.46 -8.44 8.10
N ILE A 138 -21.29 -7.86 9.28
CA ILE A 138 -22.23 -6.91 9.91
C ILE A 138 -21.53 -5.56 10.02
N PHE A 139 -22.14 -4.54 9.46
CA PHE A 139 -21.58 -3.20 9.38
C PHE A 139 -22.26 -2.22 10.35
N GLU A 140 -21.59 -1.11 10.61
CA GLU A 140 -22.16 0.01 11.34
C GLU A 140 -23.48 0.45 10.70
N GLY A 141 -24.49 0.76 11.51
CA GLY A 141 -25.85 1.02 11.01
C GLY A 141 -26.69 -0.23 10.75
N GLY A 142 -26.16 -1.43 10.98
CA GLY A 142 -26.90 -2.70 10.94
C GLY A 142 -27.04 -3.36 9.58
N ALA A 143 -26.40 -2.82 8.53
CA ALA A 143 -26.33 -3.47 7.23
C ALA A 143 -25.63 -4.83 7.34
N LYS A 144 -26.10 -5.83 6.59
CA LYS A 144 -25.56 -7.20 6.60
C LYS A 144 -25.34 -7.70 5.20
N GLU A 145 -24.21 -8.34 4.98
CA GLU A 145 -23.87 -8.97 3.71
C GLU A 145 -23.40 -10.40 3.96
N THR A 146 -23.91 -11.34 3.20
CA THR A 146 -23.60 -12.76 3.32
C THR A 146 -22.90 -13.29 2.09
N GLY A 147 -21.88 -14.11 2.31
CA GLY A 147 -21.09 -14.75 1.24
C GLY A 147 -20.57 -16.11 1.67
N ASP A 148 -19.85 -16.76 0.75
CA ASP A 148 -19.21 -18.07 0.99
C ASP A 148 -17.81 -17.92 1.59
N LEU A 149 -17.21 -16.74 1.46
CA LEU A 149 -15.86 -16.42 1.95
C LEU A 149 -15.80 -14.98 2.46
N LEU A 150 -15.12 -14.75 3.57
CA LEU A 150 -14.74 -13.41 4.05
C LEU A 150 -13.22 -13.32 4.16
N ILE A 151 -12.65 -12.27 3.56
CA ILE A 151 -11.23 -11.95 3.62
C ILE A 151 -11.02 -10.67 4.42
N GLY A 152 -10.27 -10.73 5.52
CA GLY A 152 -9.80 -9.56 6.26
C GLY A 152 -8.57 -8.95 5.60
N ALA A 153 -8.74 -7.82 4.92
CA ALA A 153 -7.70 -6.99 4.33
C ALA A 153 -7.69 -5.57 4.92
N ASP A 154 -8.16 -5.44 6.17
CA ASP A 154 -8.49 -4.21 6.88
C ASP A 154 -7.29 -3.56 7.62
N GLY A 155 -6.06 -4.01 7.28
CA GLY A 155 -4.81 -3.34 7.61
C GLY A 155 -4.28 -3.62 9.01
N ASN A 156 -3.39 -2.74 9.50
CA ASN A 156 -2.66 -2.96 10.76
C ASN A 156 -3.60 -3.08 11.97
N GLY A 157 -4.64 -2.25 12.04
CA GLY A 157 -5.66 -2.31 13.09
C GLY A 157 -6.78 -3.30 12.81
N SER A 158 -6.52 -4.38 12.07
CA SER A 158 -7.53 -5.34 11.58
C SER A 158 -8.48 -5.81 12.66
N PHE A 159 -9.77 -5.56 12.42
CA PHE A 159 -10.86 -6.08 13.23
C PHE A 159 -11.05 -7.59 13.02
N VAL A 160 -10.93 -8.04 11.76
CA VAL A 160 -11.04 -9.47 11.42
C VAL A 160 -9.96 -10.29 12.12
N ARG A 161 -8.71 -9.79 12.17
CA ARG A 161 -7.63 -10.46 12.90
C ARG A 161 -7.96 -10.59 14.40
N LYS A 162 -8.45 -9.52 15.01
CA LYS A 162 -8.82 -9.54 16.44
C LYS A 162 -9.92 -10.55 16.75
N LEU A 163 -10.92 -10.72 15.86
CA LEU A 163 -11.95 -11.72 16.00
C LEU A 163 -11.39 -13.16 15.97
N LEU A 164 -10.40 -13.41 15.11
CA LEU A 164 -9.89 -14.77 14.89
C LEU A 164 -8.80 -15.17 15.88
N TRP A 165 -7.91 -14.25 16.27
CA TRP A 165 -6.72 -14.58 17.05
C TRP A 165 -6.55 -13.76 18.33
N ASN A 166 -7.39 -12.78 18.60
CA ASN A 166 -7.32 -11.92 19.77
C ASN A 166 -5.90 -11.37 20.03
N ASP A 167 -5.16 -11.08 18.96
CA ASP A 167 -3.84 -10.49 19.04
C ASP A 167 -3.86 -8.98 18.79
N THR A 168 -2.85 -8.29 19.29
CA THR A 168 -2.65 -6.86 19.06
C THR A 168 -1.24 -6.63 18.49
N PRO A 169 -1.10 -5.70 17.52
CA PRO A 169 0.22 -5.33 17.05
C PRO A 169 1.10 -4.78 18.18
N GLU A 170 2.33 -5.25 18.24
CA GLU A 170 3.34 -4.74 19.14
C GLU A 170 4.23 -3.71 18.43
N TYR A 171 4.73 -2.76 19.20
CA TYR A 171 5.68 -1.78 18.70
C TYR A 171 7.01 -2.44 18.37
N ALA A 172 7.49 -2.26 17.13
CA ALA A 172 8.68 -2.94 16.61
C ALA A 172 10.01 -2.29 17.07
N GLY A 173 9.97 -1.27 17.95
CA GLY A 173 11.16 -0.62 18.47
C GLY A 173 11.75 0.48 17.57
N TYR A 174 11.07 0.86 16.51
CA TYR A 174 11.50 1.96 15.63
C TYR A 174 10.33 2.76 15.08
N ILE A 175 10.59 3.98 14.67
CA ILE A 175 9.65 4.86 13.98
C ILE A 175 10.16 5.11 12.56
N ALA A 176 9.24 5.17 11.59
CA ALA A 176 9.52 5.50 10.20
C ALA A 176 8.85 6.83 9.84
N TRP A 177 9.65 7.86 9.55
CA TRP A 177 9.16 9.07 8.91
C TRP A 177 9.22 8.92 7.40
N ARG A 178 8.23 9.45 6.73
CA ARG A 178 8.11 9.40 5.28
C ARG A 178 7.76 10.77 4.74
N GLY A 179 8.29 11.11 3.58
CA GLY A 179 7.95 12.34 2.89
C GLY A 179 8.13 12.23 1.39
N LEU A 180 7.44 13.14 0.72
CA LEU A 180 7.55 13.38 -0.70
C LEU A 180 7.99 14.84 -0.91
N VAL A 181 8.97 15.03 -1.78
CA VAL A 181 9.44 16.36 -2.19
C VAL A 181 9.28 16.44 -3.71
N ALA A 182 8.67 17.50 -4.22
CA ALA A 182 8.62 17.67 -5.67
C ALA A 182 10.06 17.73 -6.23
N GLU A 183 10.30 17.05 -7.34
CA GLU A 183 11.64 16.93 -7.92
C GLU A 183 12.30 18.31 -8.15
N ASN A 184 11.52 19.31 -8.57
CA ASN A 184 12.00 20.67 -8.77
C ASN A 184 12.25 21.45 -7.47
N ASP A 185 11.68 21.02 -6.36
CA ASP A 185 11.87 21.64 -5.03
C ASP A 185 13.06 21.03 -4.27
N MET A 186 13.68 19.98 -4.82
CA MET A 186 14.91 19.42 -4.22
C MET A 186 16.04 20.44 -4.28
N PRO A 187 16.80 20.62 -3.19
CA PRO A 187 18.03 21.41 -3.22
C PRO A 187 18.97 20.92 -4.33
N GLU A 188 19.63 21.86 -5.03
CA GLU A 188 20.46 21.54 -6.20
C GLU A 188 21.50 20.44 -5.92
N LEU A 189 22.20 20.54 -4.78
CA LEU A 189 23.18 19.53 -4.38
C LEU A 189 22.55 18.15 -4.18
N ALA A 190 21.38 18.08 -3.54
CA ALA A 190 20.66 16.82 -3.34
C ALA A 190 20.19 16.23 -4.68
N ARG A 191 19.71 17.07 -5.59
CA ARG A 191 19.30 16.64 -6.92
C ARG A 191 20.49 16.08 -7.72
N GLN A 192 21.65 16.70 -7.70
CA GLN A 192 22.84 16.22 -8.37
C GLN A 192 23.34 14.88 -7.81
N GLN A 193 23.26 14.67 -6.48
CA GLN A 193 23.77 13.46 -5.83
C GLN A 193 22.79 12.28 -5.87
N LEU A 194 21.49 12.56 -5.73
CA LEU A 194 20.47 11.54 -5.47
C LEU A 194 19.60 11.20 -6.69
N HIS A 195 19.74 11.99 -7.76
CA HIS A 195 18.88 11.85 -8.93
C HIS A 195 19.19 10.58 -9.73
N GLY A 196 18.15 9.78 -9.97
CA GLY A 196 18.23 8.57 -10.79
C GLY A 196 18.73 7.32 -10.07
N ASP A 197 19.13 7.42 -8.81
CA ASP A 197 19.62 6.31 -8.01
C ASP A 197 18.62 5.95 -6.88
N PHE A 198 18.71 4.72 -6.40
CA PHE A 198 18.11 4.33 -5.14
C PHE A 198 19.15 4.55 -4.03
N ALA A 199 18.99 5.62 -3.29
CA ALA A 199 19.96 6.11 -2.31
C ALA A 199 19.70 5.56 -0.91
N PHE A 200 20.77 5.23 -0.20
CA PHE A 200 20.74 4.73 1.18
C PHE A 200 21.82 5.43 2.01
N ALA A 201 21.53 5.69 3.27
CA ALA A 201 22.53 6.04 4.27
C ALA A 201 22.14 5.44 5.62
N SER A 202 23.13 5.00 6.39
CA SER A 202 22.91 4.37 7.69
C SER A 202 23.95 4.83 8.71
N ASN A 203 23.50 4.90 9.97
CA ASN A 203 24.36 5.01 11.13
C ASN A 203 23.77 4.15 12.26
N ALA A 204 24.39 4.15 13.44
CA ALA A 204 23.89 3.38 14.58
C ALA A 204 22.45 3.80 14.93
N GLY A 205 21.51 2.87 14.81
CA GLY A 205 20.10 3.06 15.15
C GLY A 205 19.30 3.92 14.16
N SER A 206 19.84 4.20 12.97
CA SER A 206 19.13 5.01 11.96
C SER A 206 19.47 4.55 10.55
N HIS A 207 18.44 4.52 9.70
CA HIS A 207 18.53 4.15 8.28
C HIS A 207 17.61 5.03 7.45
N ILE A 208 18.14 5.68 6.44
CA ILE A 208 17.36 6.48 5.49
C ILE A 208 17.53 5.92 4.09
N LEU A 209 16.46 5.95 3.32
CA LEU A 209 16.47 5.63 1.91
C LEU A 209 15.63 6.63 1.11
N GLY A 210 15.96 6.78 -0.17
CA GLY A 210 15.20 7.66 -1.03
C GLY A 210 15.37 7.34 -2.50
N TYR A 211 14.34 7.66 -3.29
CA TYR A 211 14.27 7.42 -4.72
C TYR A 211 13.15 8.23 -5.37
N LEU A 212 13.24 8.42 -6.69
CA LEU A 212 12.18 9.08 -7.46
C LEU A 212 10.99 8.14 -7.68
N VAL A 213 9.79 8.71 -7.61
CA VAL A 213 8.51 8.05 -7.86
C VAL A 213 7.66 8.92 -8.80
N PRO A 214 6.58 8.37 -9.41
CA PRO A 214 5.63 9.18 -10.16
C PRO A 214 5.14 10.38 -9.34
N GLY A 215 4.99 11.51 -10.02
CA GLY A 215 4.46 12.75 -9.44
C GLY A 215 2.94 12.77 -9.35
N ALA A 216 2.38 13.97 -9.28
CA ALA A 216 0.93 14.17 -9.31
C ALA A 216 0.34 13.53 -10.58
N ASP A 217 -0.87 12.98 -10.47
CA ASP A 217 -1.56 12.29 -11.57
C ASP A 217 -0.74 11.18 -12.23
N ASN A 218 0.19 10.58 -11.47
CA ASN A 218 1.11 9.55 -11.94
C ASN A 218 2.07 10.01 -13.06
N ASP A 219 2.44 11.28 -13.07
CA ASP A 219 3.35 11.85 -14.05
C ASP A 219 4.78 11.32 -13.87
N LEU A 220 5.34 10.75 -14.96
CA LEU A 220 6.69 10.17 -15.00
C LEU A 220 7.74 11.11 -15.60
N ARG A 221 7.32 12.26 -16.15
CA ARG A 221 8.22 13.18 -16.84
C ARG A 221 9.25 13.78 -15.88
N PRO A 222 10.52 13.89 -16.27
CA PRO A 222 11.53 14.59 -15.48
C PRO A 222 11.05 16.00 -15.07
N GLY A 223 11.31 16.38 -13.82
CA GLY A 223 10.85 17.64 -13.23
C GLY A 223 9.41 17.61 -12.67
N HIS A 224 8.61 16.61 -13.02
CA HIS A 224 7.23 16.45 -12.54
C HIS A 224 7.05 15.33 -11.53
N ARG A 225 8.13 14.64 -11.19
CA ARG A 225 8.14 13.49 -10.26
C ARG A 225 8.28 13.95 -8.83
N PHE A 226 8.13 13.00 -7.89
CA PHE A 226 8.45 13.22 -6.49
C PHE A 226 9.69 12.43 -6.09
N TYR A 227 10.51 13.00 -5.20
CA TYR A 227 11.51 12.27 -4.46
C TYR A 227 10.86 11.75 -3.18
N ASN A 228 10.71 10.44 -3.09
CA ASN A 228 10.22 9.75 -1.90
C ASN A 228 11.39 9.44 -1.00
N TRP A 229 11.25 9.71 0.30
CA TRP A 229 12.22 9.30 1.30
C TRP A 229 11.55 8.64 2.49
N VAL A 230 12.23 7.69 3.10
CA VAL A 230 11.82 7.03 4.34
C VAL A 230 13.02 7.00 5.29
N TRP A 231 12.81 7.47 6.51
CA TRP A 231 13.81 7.49 7.54
C TRP A 231 13.36 6.67 8.74
N TYR A 232 14.03 5.56 8.98
CA TYR A 232 13.83 4.67 10.11
C TYR A 232 14.76 5.07 11.24
N ARG A 233 14.23 5.18 12.47
CA ARG A 233 15.01 5.41 13.68
C ARG A 233 14.58 4.45 14.77
N VAL A 234 15.55 3.79 15.40
CA VAL A 234 15.32 3.04 16.63
C VAL A 234 14.92 4.02 17.72
N VAL A 235 13.81 3.78 18.37
CA VAL A 235 13.23 4.62 19.40
C VAL A 235 12.65 3.72 20.49
N GLY A 236 13.14 3.84 21.72
CA GLY A 236 12.59 3.08 22.85
C GLY A 236 11.18 3.57 23.25
N ASP A 237 10.42 2.71 23.91
CA ASP A 237 9.04 3.00 24.32
C ASP A 237 8.90 4.30 25.11
N ALA A 238 9.83 4.59 26.03
CA ALA A 238 9.82 5.80 26.83
C ALA A 238 9.95 7.11 26.03
N GLN A 239 10.54 7.06 24.86
CA GLN A 239 10.74 8.23 23.98
C GLN A 239 9.68 8.34 22.88
N ARG A 240 8.98 7.24 22.60
CA ARG A 240 8.03 7.16 21.48
C ARG A 240 6.94 8.24 21.55
N GLU A 241 6.30 8.39 22.69
CA GLU A 241 5.21 9.35 22.88
C GLU A 241 5.68 10.79 22.64
N ALA A 242 6.83 11.16 23.22
CA ALA A 242 7.40 12.50 23.06
C ALA A 242 7.76 12.81 21.59
N ILE A 243 8.32 11.84 20.88
CA ILE A 243 8.72 11.99 19.46
C ILE A 243 7.49 12.04 18.54
N MET A 244 6.44 11.30 18.87
CA MET A 244 5.22 11.24 18.07
C MET A 244 4.25 12.38 18.39
N THR A 245 4.52 13.19 19.41
CA THR A 245 3.73 14.38 19.72
C THR A 245 4.25 15.58 18.94
N GLY A 246 3.36 16.19 18.15
CA GLY A 246 3.70 17.39 17.40
C GLY A 246 3.86 18.62 18.28
N THR A 247 4.40 19.71 17.72
CA THR A 247 4.55 21.00 18.40
C THR A 247 3.21 21.63 18.83
N ASP A 248 2.11 21.13 18.28
CA ASP A 248 0.72 21.44 18.64
C ASP A 248 0.19 20.61 19.81
N GLY A 249 1.02 19.75 20.42
CA GLY A 249 0.64 18.84 21.50
C GLY A 249 -0.21 17.64 21.07
N VAL A 250 -0.43 17.44 19.76
CA VAL A 250 -1.23 16.33 19.24
C VAL A 250 -0.35 15.10 19.00
N ALA A 251 -0.69 14.00 19.64
CA ALA A 251 -0.04 12.71 19.38
C ALA A 251 -0.42 12.21 17.97
N ARG A 252 0.57 11.75 17.22
CA ARG A 252 0.42 11.16 15.88
C ARG A 252 0.80 9.68 15.92
N SER A 253 0.11 8.87 15.13
CA SER A 253 0.32 7.42 15.03
C SER A 253 0.78 7.01 13.64
#